data_85e0ef091a2742574c172a06f7ca5ad1
#
_entry.id   85e0ef091a2742574c172a06f7ca5ad1
#
_cell.length_a   1.000
_cell.length_b   1.000
_cell.length_c   1.000
_cell.angle_alpha   90.00
_cell.angle_beta   90.00
_cell.angle_gamma   90.00
#
_symmetry.space_group_name_H-M   'P 1'
#
loop_
_entity.id
_entity.type
_entity.pdbx_description
1 polymer ?
#
loop_
_entity_poly.entity_id
_entity_poly.type
_entity_poly.pdbx_seq_one_letter_code
_entity_poly.pdbx_strand_id
1 'polypeptide(L)'
;MSLDPQRLRARYGDLGLSLRAASSPLIDHLLDHRSVRAYLPDPVADDELAAIIAAAQSAASSSNLQAWSVVAVRDPATRAALAECAGGQAHVKDAPLQLVWLADLARLRHLAEKTGRPAEALDYTEMFLVGVIDAALAAQNAVAAAESLGLGTVYIGGMRNQPEKVAELLALPPGVVAVFGMCVGHPDPAQPAAVKPRPPQSVVLHHEKYSLEVQAPGIEAYNATMARFYEEQQMNVHGTWAVHSAKRIAGPQTLSGRDRLVEALHNRGFKLK
;
A
#
# COMPACT_ATOMS: atom_id res chain seq x y z
N MET A 1 8.23 25.41 -13.31
CA MET A 1 8.99 24.37 -14.04
C MET A 1 8.00 23.42 -14.68
N SER A 2 8.33 22.80 -15.80
CA SER A 2 7.52 21.73 -16.41
C SER A 2 8.06 20.38 -15.95
N LEU A 3 7.21 19.35 -15.95
CA LEU A 3 7.62 17.98 -15.64
C LEU A 3 8.70 17.49 -16.63
N ASP A 4 9.64 16.70 -16.11
CA ASP A 4 10.69 16.06 -16.91
C ASP A 4 10.07 15.05 -17.89
N PRO A 5 10.31 15.18 -19.21
CA PRO A 5 9.80 14.25 -20.21
C PRO A 5 10.25 12.80 -19.97
N GLN A 6 11.44 12.55 -19.41
CA GLN A 6 11.92 11.20 -19.14
C GLN A 6 11.12 10.54 -18.02
N ARG A 7 10.80 11.28 -16.93
CA ARG A 7 9.92 10.80 -15.86
C ARG A 7 8.50 10.52 -16.34
N LEU A 8 7.97 11.42 -17.18
CA LEU A 8 6.65 11.21 -17.79
C LEU A 8 6.63 9.97 -18.68
N ARG A 9 7.68 9.75 -19.46
CA ARG A 9 7.80 8.56 -20.29
C ARG A 9 7.91 7.27 -19.44
N ALA A 10 8.69 7.29 -18.36
CA ALA A 10 8.78 6.16 -17.45
C ALA A 10 7.43 5.86 -16.78
N ARG A 11 6.66 6.90 -16.42
CA ARG A 11 5.37 6.76 -15.71
C ARG A 11 4.18 6.45 -16.61
N TYR A 12 4.15 6.92 -17.86
CA TYR A 12 2.98 6.81 -18.75
C TYR A 12 3.31 6.19 -20.11
N GLY A 13 4.54 5.76 -20.36
CA GLY A 13 5.00 5.39 -21.70
C GLY A 13 5.00 6.59 -22.63
N ASP A 14 4.84 6.34 -23.93
CA ASP A 14 4.81 7.39 -24.95
C ASP A 14 3.62 8.35 -24.78
N LEU A 15 2.55 7.92 -24.09
CA LEU A 15 1.40 8.77 -23.77
C LEU A 15 1.77 9.94 -22.84
N GLY A 16 2.82 9.81 -22.03
CA GLY A 16 3.29 10.87 -21.15
C GLY A 16 3.90 12.07 -21.88
N LEU A 17 4.33 11.90 -23.10
CA LEU A 17 5.04 12.94 -23.86
C LEU A 17 4.15 14.13 -24.26
N SER A 18 2.84 13.96 -24.30
CA SER A 18 1.85 15.02 -24.55
C SER A 18 1.36 15.72 -23.28
N LEU A 19 1.67 15.18 -22.09
CA LEU A 19 1.20 15.74 -20.82
C LEU A 19 1.98 17.02 -20.49
N ARG A 20 1.24 18.12 -20.35
CA ARG A 20 1.79 19.39 -19.84
C ARG A 20 1.31 19.60 -18.42
N ALA A 21 2.22 19.54 -17.46
CA ALA A 21 1.91 19.74 -16.07
C ALA A 21 3.01 20.52 -15.36
N ALA A 22 2.63 21.22 -14.29
CA ALA A 22 3.57 21.87 -13.40
C ALA A 22 4.43 20.83 -12.65
N SER A 23 5.68 21.16 -12.36
CA SER A 23 6.58 20.36 -11.58
C SER A 23 7.00 21.03 -10.28
N SER A 24 7.33 20.20 -9.29
CA SER A 24 8.05 20.57 -8.09
C SER A 24 8.93 19.39 -7.67
N PRO A 25 9.94 19.59 -6.79
CA PRO A 25 10.77 18.48 -6.31
C PRO A 25 9.97 17.32 -5.72
N LEU A 26 8.85 17.61 -5.05
CA LEU A 26 7.97 16.58 -4.51
C LEU A 26 7.24 15.79 -5.61
N ILE A 27 6.73 16.48 -6.64
CA ILE A 27 6.06 15.80 -7.76
C ILE A 27 7.04 14.91 -8.51
N ASP A 28 8.23 15.40 -8.77
CA ASP A 28 9.29 14.65 -9.43
C ASP A 28 9.67 13.40 -8.62
N HIS A 29 9.80 13.53 -7.30
CA HIS A 29 10.05 12.43 -6.39
C HIS A 29 8.93 11.36 -6.44
N LEU A 30 7.66 11.78 -6.39
CA LEU A 30 6.51 10.87 -6.48
C LEU A 30 6.42 10.15 -7.84
N LEU A 31 6.84 10.80 -8.93
CA LEU A 31 6.90 10.17 -10.25
C LEU A 31 7.99 9.10 -10.34
N ASP A 32 9.05 9.19 -9.56
CA ASP A 32 10.14 8.22 -9.50
C ASP A 32 9.78 6.98 -8.65
N HIS A 33 8.63 6.96 -7.97
CA HIS A 33 8.20 5.83 -7.13
C HIS A 33 8.26 4.49 -7.86
N ARG A 34 8.83 3.50 -7.19
CA ARG A 34 8.89 2.10 -7.65
C ARG A 34 8.83 1.12 -6.46
N SER A 35 8.16 0.00 -6.64
CA SER A 35 8.13 -1.06 -5.61
C SER A 35 9.44 -1.85 -5.63
N VAL A 36 10.21 -1.75 -4.57
CA VAL A 36 11.49 -2.47 -4.37
C VAL A 36 11.24 -3.81 -3.69
N ARG A 37 11.84 -4.88 -4.20
CA ARG A 37 11.70 -6.25 -3.66
C ARG A 37 13.03 -6.96 -3.44
N ALA A 38 14.14 -6.27 -3.66
CA ALA A 38 15.48 -6.75 -3.37
C ALA A 38 16.17 -5.72 -2.46
N TYR A 39 16.70 -6.17 -1.34
CA TYR A 39 17.27 -5.33 -0.31
C TYR A 39 18.65 -5.80 0.07
N LEU A 40 19.53 -4.87 0.39
CA LEU A 40 20.75 -5.14 1.13
C LEU A 40 20.41 -5.58 2.56
N PRO A 41 21.28 -6.35 3.23
CA PRO A 41 21.05 -6.80 4.60
C PRO A 41 21.17 -5.70 5.66
N ASP A 42 21.63 -4.51 5.25
CA ASP A 42 21.86 -3.38 6.14
C ASP A 42 20.55 -2.95 6.83
N PRO A 43 20.59 -2.73 8.15
CA PRO A 43 19.40 -2.34 8.89
C PRO A 43 18.98 -0.91 8.53
N VAL A 44 17.67 -0.66 8.58
CA VAL A 44 17.13 0.70 8.60
C VAL A 44 17.43 1.32 9.97
N ALA A 45 18.08 2.47 9.99
CA ALA A 45 18.49 3.14 11.22
C ALA A 45 17.29 3.68 12.02
N ASP A 46 17.48 3.91 13.31
CA ASP A 46 16.38 4.37 14.18
C ASP A 46 15.95 5.79 13.87
N ASP A 47 16.87 6.66 13.46
CA ASP A 47 16.58 8.03 13.03
C ASP A 47 15.87 8.07 11.67
N GLU A 48 16.20 7.17 10.73
CA GLU A 48 15.43 6.98 9.49
C GLU A 48 14.00 6.55 9.80
N LEU A 49 13.83 5.54 10.66
CA LEU A 49 12.49 5.11 11.08
C LEU A 49 11.73 6.25 11.76
N ALA A 50 12.35 7.00 12.64
CA ALA A 50 11.73 8.15 13.31
C ALA A 50 11.26 9.21 12.30
N ALA A 51 12.06 9.53 11.29
CA ALA A 51 11.71 10.47 10.22
C ALA A 51 10.53 9.94 9.38
N ILE A 52 10.53 8.65 9.03
CA ILE A 52 9.44 7.99 8.31
C ILE A 52 8.12 8.08 9.11
N ILE A 53 8.16 7.82 10.42
CA ILE A 53 6.97 7.88 11.27
C ILE A 53 6.49 9.32 11.47
N ALA A 54 7.39 10.30 11.61
CA ALA A 54 7.02 11.71 11.66
C ALA A 54 6.29 12.16 10.39
N ALA A 55 6.76 11.74 9.21
CA ALA A 55 6.06 12.00 7.95
C ALA A 55 4.69 11.29 7.89
N ALA A 56 4.61 10.05 8.35
CA ALA A 56 3.34 9.31 8.45
C ALA A 56 2.32 10.05 9.33
N GLN A 57 2.75 10.53 10.50
CA GLN A 57 1.91 11.30 11.43
C GLN A 57 1.45 12.66 10.88
N SER A 58 2.11 13.17 9.85
CA SER A 58 1.73 14.41 9.17
C SER A 58 0.61 14.23 8.14
N ALA A 59 0.14 13.00 7.93
CA ALA A 59 -1.00 12.73 7.06
C ALA A 59 -2.30 13.28 7.66
N ALA A 60 -3.26 13.61 6.79
CA ALA A 60 -4.61 13.96 7.23
C ALA A 60 -5.29 12.76 7.89
N SER A 61 -6.13 13.02 8.89
CA SER A 61 -6.95 12.02 9.57
C SER A 61 -8.38 12.55 9.69
N SER A 62 -9.37 11.68 9.44
CA SER A 62 -10.77 12.04 9.54
C SER A 62 -11.11 12.53 10.95
N SER A 63 -11.68 13.74 11.07
CA SER A 63 -12.03 14.38 12.35
C SER A 63 -10.89 14.36 13.39
N ASN A 64 -9.65 14.26 12.93
CA ASN A 64 -8.47 14.12 13.78
C ASN A 64 -8.53 12.90 14.74
N LEU A 65 -9.23 11.84 14.35
CA LEU A 65 -9.42 10.65 15.19
C LEU A 65 -8.16 9.80 15.32
N GLN A 66 -7.23 9.89 14.35
CA GLN A 66 -5.99 9.13 14.34
C GLN A 66 -6.24 7.62 14.51
N ALA A 67 -7.20 7.09 13.72
CA ALA A 67 -7.72 5.73 13.86
C ALA A 67 -6.77 4.67 13.25
N TRP A 68 -5.48 4.88 13.34
CA TRP A 68 -4.43 4.03 12.80
C TRP A 68 -3.27 3.84 13.78
N SER A 69 -2.56 2.74 13.60
CA SER A 69 -1.29 2.44 14.26
C SER A 69 -0.36 1.70 13.30
N VAL A 70 0.91 1.59 13.66
CA VAL A 70 1.89 0.80 12.91
C VAL A 70 2.76 0.00 13.87
N VAL A 71 3.04 -1.26 13.52
CA VAL A 71 4.01 -2.11 14.22
C VAL A 71 5.25 -2.24 13.36
N ALA A 72 6.41 -1.83 13.89
CA ALA A 72 7.71 -2.02 13.27
C ALA A 72 8.30 -3.37 13.70
N VAL A 73 8.59 -4.25 12.76
CA VAL A 73 9.09 -5.61 13.00
C VAL A 73 10.49 -5.74 12.41
N ARG A 74 11.49 -5.94 13.28
CA ARG A 74 12.88 -6.21 12.92
C ARG A 74 13.31 -7.63 13.28
N ASP A 75 12.64 -8.28 14.24
CA ASP A 75 12.95 -9.65 14.65
C ASP A 75 12.82 -10.63 13.48
N PRO A 76 13.88 -11.37 13.12
CA PRO A 76 13.88 -12.26 11.95
C PRO A 76 12.84 -13.38 12.03
N ALA A 77 12.55 -13.90 13.23
CA ALA A 77 11.57 -14.97 13.40
C ALA A 77 10.15 -14.46 13.15
N THR A 78 9.82 -13.28 13.69
CA THR A 78 8.52 -12.64 13.48
C THR A 78 8.34 -12.21 12.01
N ARG A 79 9.39 -11.68 11.36
CA ARG A 79 9.36 -11.35 9.92
C ARG A 79 9.09 -12.57 9.06
N ALA A 80 9.74 -13.70 9.36
CA ALA A 80 9.53 -14.95 8.65
C ALA A 80 8.09 -15.47 8.84
N ALA A 81 7.54 -15.45 10.06
CA ALA A 81 6.17 -15.86 10.34
C ALA A 81 5.13 -14.96 9.63
N LEU A 82 5.36 -13.65 9.57
CA LEU A 82 4.53 -12.72 8.80
C LEU A 82 4.63 -12.96 7.28
N ALA A 83 5.82 -13.31 6.78
CA ALA A 83 6.00 -13.67 5.38
C ALA A 83 5.19 -14.90 5.00
N GLU A 84 5.14 -15.94 5.85
CA GLU A 84 4.29 -17.13 5.66
C GLU A 84 2.81 -16.74 5.59
N CYS A 85 2.33 -15.88 6.49
CA CYS A 85 0.96 -15.36 6.45
C CYS A 85 0.69 -14.61 5.12
N ALA A 86 1.69 -13.94 4.57
CA ALA A 86 1.60 -13.18 3.34
C ALA A 86 1.79 -14.01 2.06
N GLY A 87 1.85 -15.34 2.16
CA GLY A 87 1.99 -16.27 1.04
C GLY A 87 3.44 -16.65 0.70
N GLY A 88 4.34 -16.60 1.68
CA GLY A 88 5.70 -17.13 1.59
C GLY A 88 6.64 -16.34 0.65
N GLN A 89 6.38 -15.06 0.40
CA GLN A 89 7.17 -14.24 -0.52
C GLN A 89 8.55 -13.93 0.08
N ALA A 90 9.64 -14.30 -0.61
CA ALA A 90 11.02 -14.15 -0.13
C ALA A 90 11.34 -12.71 0.30
N HIS A 91 11.01 -11.71 -0.52
CA HIS A 91 11.27 -10.30 -0.22
C HIS A 91 10.56 -9.79 1.04
N VAL A 92 9.46 -10.43 1.47
CA VAL A 92 8.79 -10.09 2.73
C VAL A 92 9.61 -10.61 3.90
N LYS A 93 10.17 -11.83 3.80
CA LYS A 93 11.05 -12.41 4.81
C LYS A 93 12.40 -11.65 4.91
N ASP A 94 12.97 -11.30 3.75
CA ASP A 94 14.35 -10.82 3.65
C ASP A 94 14.49 -9.30 3.93
N ALA A 95 13.41 -8.52 3.79
CA ALA A 95 13.43 -7.09 4.08
C ALA A 95 13.90 -6.81 5.52
N PRO A 96 14.87 -5.89 5.75
CA PRO A 96 15.42 -5.63 7.08
C PRO A 96 14.40 -5.06 8.07
N LEU A 97 13.36 -4.38 7.58
CA LEU A 97 12.26 -3.83 8.37
C LEU A 97 10.92 -4.12 7.69
N GLN A 98 9.95 -4.57 8.49
CA GLN A 98 8.54 -4.61 8.09
C GLN A 98 7.75 -3.62 8.96
N LEU A 99 6.95 -2.77 8.31
CA LEU A 99 5.97 -1.91 8.94
C LEU A 99 4.58 -2.49 8.69
N VAL A 100 3.88 -2.90 9.73
CA VAL A 100 2.51 -3.43 9.61
C VAL A 100 1.53 -2.35 10.01
N TRP A 101 0.78 -1.84 9.03
CA TRP A 101 -0.17 -0.74 9.18
C TRP A 101 -1.54 -1.25 9.59
N LEU A 102 -2.12 -0.65 10.61
CA LEU A 102 -3.28 -1.13 11.33
C LEU A 102 -4.43 -0.13 11.28
N ALA A 103 -5.65 -0.62 11.07
CA ALA A 103 -6.85 0.09 11.51
C ALA A 103 -7.00 -0.16 13.01
N ASP A 104 -6.99 0.92 13.80
CA ASP A 104 -6.94 0.88 15.26
C ASP A 104 -8.12 1.64 15.87
N LEU A 105 -9.19 0.91 16.15
CA LEU A 105 -10.36 1.44 16.87
C LEU A 105 -10.29 1.17 18.38
N ALA A 106 -9.35 0.34 18.85
CA ALA A 106 -9.21 0.05 20.27
C ALA A 106 -8.80 1.28 21.06
N ARG A 107 -7.92 2.12 20.52
CA ARG A 107 -7.54 3.40 21.15
C ARG A 107 -8.75 4.29 21.40
N LEU A 108 -9.62 4.44 20.40
CA LEU A 108 -10.82 5.28 20.51
C LEU A 108 -11.82 4.69 21.52
N ARG A 109 -11.98 3.37 21.55
CA ARG A 109 -12.81 2.68 22.55
C ARG A 109 -12.31 2.93 23.95
N HIS A 110 -11.01 2.79 24.17
CA HIS A 110 -10.38 3.07 25.44
C HIS A 110 -10.55 4.53 25.90
N LEU A 111 -10.45 5.50 24.96
CA LEU A 111 -10.70 6.92 25.27
C LEU A 111 -12.15 7.16 25.65
N ALA A 112 -13.11 6.54 24.96
CA ALA A 112 -14.53 6.64 25.28
C ALA A 112 -14.82 6.09 26.69
N GLU A 113 -14.29 4.93 27.02
CA GLU A 113 -14.40 4.34 28.38
C GLU A 113 -13.82 5.27 29.44
N LYS A 114 -12.60 5.79 29.26
CA LYS A 114 -11.97 6.72 30.21
C LYS A 114 -12.73 8.01 30.43
N THR A 115 -13.43 8.49 29.39
CA THR A 115 -14.20 9.74 29.46
C THR A 115 -15.67 9.53 29.82
N GLY A 116 -16.08 8.27 30.06
CA GLY A 116 -17.48 7.92 30.35
C GLY A 116 -18.43 8.21 29.19
N ARG A 117 -17.95 8.12 27.95
CA ARG A 117 -18.74 8.38 26.73
C ARG A 117 -19.11 7.07 26.03
N PRO A 118 -20.29 6.99 25.37
CA PRO A 118 -20.62 5.84 24.55
C PRO A 118 -19.67 5.73 23.36
N ALA A 119 -19.42 4.48 22.89
CA ALA A 119 -18.56 4.19 21.75
C ALA A 119 -19.29 3.38 20.66
N GLU A 120 -20.60 3.48 20.56
CA GLU A 120 -21.43 2.68 19.67
C GLU A 120 -21.12 2.92 18.19
N ALA A 121 -20.67 4.14 17.83
CA ALA A 121 -20.24 4.46 16.47
C ALA A 121 -19.09 3.57 15.98
N LEU A 122 -18.23 3.07 16.87
CA LEU A 122 -17.12 2.16 16.53
C LEU A 122 -17.61 0.78 16.03
N ASP A 123 -18.89 0.46 16.18
CA ASP A 123 -19.49 -0.77 15.70
C ASP A 123 -19.92 -0.71 14.22
N TYR A 124 -19.91 0.49 13.63
CA TYR A 124 -20.36 0.69 12.26
C TYR A 124 -19.22 0.58 11.25
N THR A 125 -19.55 0.15 10.02
CA THR A 125 -18.63 0.02 8.89
C THR A 125 -17.88 1.32 8.60
N GLU A 126 -18.52 2.49 8.79
CA GLU A 126 -17.89 3.80 8.63
C GLU A 126 -16.58 3.92 9.42
N MET A 127 -16.56 3.50 10.69
CA MET A 127 -15.36 3.64 11.51
C MET A 127 -14.24 2.69 11.09
N PHE A 128 -14.59 1.51 10.57
CA PHE A 128 -13.59 0.62 9.95
C PHE A 128 -12.99 1.26 8.70
N LEU A 129 -13.82 1.87 7.83
CA LEU A 129 -13.34 2.60 6.65
C LEU A 129 -12.43 3.77 7.03
N VAL A 130 -12.80 4.55 8.04
CA VAL A 130 -11.95 5.64 8.57
C VAL A 130 -10.59 5.10 8.99
N GLY A 131 -10.54 4.01 9.76
CA GLY A 131 -9.28 3.41 10.18
C GLY A 131 -8.42 2.90 9.01
N VAL A 132 -9.04 2.32 7.99
CA VAL A 132 -8.34 1.86 6.78
C VAL A 132 -7.81 3.03 5.96
N ILE A 133 -8.59 4.10 5.79
CA ILE A 133 -8.20 5.30 5.05
C ILE A 133 -7.05 6.01 5.78
N ASP A 134 -7.17 6.25 7.09
CA ASP A 134 -6.13 6.86 7.90
C ASP A 134 -4.81 6.09 7.80
N ALA A 135 -4.85 4.75 7.93
CA ALA A 135 -3.67 3.90 7.78
C ALA A 135 -3.05 4.02 6.38
N ALA A 136 -3.87 4.10 5.33
CA ALA A 136 -3.39 4.22 3.94
C ALA A 136 -2.74 5.58 3.67
N LEU A 137 -3.33 6.67 4.17
CA LEU A 137 -2.78 8.02 4.04
C LEU A 137 -1.44 8.15 4.77
N ALA A 138 -1.38 7.68 6.02
CA ALA A 138 -0.16 7.68 6.82
C ALA A 138 0.95 6.84 6.16
N ALA A 139 0.62 5.65 5.67
CA ALA A 139 1.56 4.78 4.99
C ALA A 139 2.09 5.38 3.69
N GLN A 140 1.27 6.12 2.92
CA GLN A 140 1.74 6.76 1.69
C GLN A 140 2.71 7.91 1.97
N ASN A 141 2.50 8.68 3.04
CA ASN A 141 3.49 9.66 3.49
C ASN A 141 4.80 8.97 3.93
N ALA A 142 4.71 7.84 4.64
CA ALA A 142 5.87 7.03 5.01
C ALA A 142 6.67 6.54 3.79
N VAL A 143 5.99 6.10 2.71
CA VAL A 143 6.64 5.72 1.45
C VAL A 143 7.42 6.89 0.87
N ALA A 144 6.80 8.06 0.73
CA ALA A 144 7.46 9.24 0.19
C ALA A 144 8.68 9.65 1.03
N ALA A 145 8.57 9.59 2.35
CA ALA A 145 9.68 9.88 3.25
C ALA A 145 10.81 8.84 3.13
N ALA A 146 10.50 7.55 3.16
CA ALA A 146 11.50 6.50 3.02
C ALA A 146 12.26 6.59 1.70
N GLU A 147 11.54 6.80 0.60
CA GLU A 147 12.16 6.94 -0.73
C GLU A 147 13.01 8.22 -0.83
N SER A 148 12.63 9.31 -0.15
CA SER A 148 13.44 10.54 -0.08
C SER A 148 14.74 10.36 0.69
N LEU A 149 14.80 9.38 1.59
CA LEU A 149 16.01 8.98 2.31
C LEU A 149 16.84 7.93 1.55
N GLY A 150 16.44 7.57 0.31
CA GLY A 150 17.13 6.56 -0.51
C GLY A 150 16.73 5.12 -0.18
N LEU A 151 15.76 4.90 0.71
CA LEU A 151 15.24 3.57 1.01
C LEU A 151 14.25 3.10 -0.06
N GLY A 152 14.14 1.78 -0.22
CA GLY A 152 13.15 1.14 -1.07
C GLY A 152 11.96 0.62 -0.26
N THR A 153 10.77 0.66 -0.86
CA THR A 153 9.54 0.19 -0.21
C THR A 153 8.72 -0.71 -1.12
N VAL A 154 7.89 -1.59 -0.53
CA VAL A 154 6.81 -2.28 -1.22
C VAL A 154 5.67 -2.60 -0.26
N TYR A 155 4.43 -2.34 -0.68
CA TYR A 155 3.23 -2.72 0.06
C TYR A 155 2.94 -4.22 -0.01
N ILE A 156 2.54 -4.80 1.11
CA ILE A 156 2.25 -6.24 1.27
C ILE A 156 0.79 -6.44 1.67
N GLY A 157 -0.08 -6.55 0.67
CA GLY A 157 -1.51 -6.85 0.89
C GLY A 157 -1.76 -8.24 1.47
N GLY A 158 -0.78 -9.14 1.38
CA GLY A 158 -0.83 -10.51 1.89
C GLY A 158 -1.05 -10.62 3.41
N MET A 159 -0.83 -9.55 4.19
CA MET A 159 -1.16 -9.54 5.63
C MET A 159 -2.65 -9.84 5.89
N ARG A 160 -3.52 -9.63 4.92
CA ARG A 160 -4.95 -9.95 5.02
C ARG A 160 -5.31 -11.38 4.58
N ASN A 161 -4.34 -12.21 4.19
CA ASN A 161 -4.63 -13.62 3.86
C ASN A 161 -4.98 -14.42 5.13
N GLN A 162 -4.33 -14.09 6.26
CA GLN A 162 -4.51 -14.74 7.56
C GLN A 162 -4.56 -13.68 8.67
N PRO A 163 -5.60 -12.82 8.72
CA PRO A 163 -5.60 -11.64 9.59
C PRO A 163 -5.62 -11.98 11.08
N GLU A 164 -6.25 -13.08 11.48
CA GLU A 164 -6.23 -13.56 12.88
C GLU A 164 -4.83 -14.01 13.29
N LYS A 165 -4.11 -14.72 12.39
CA LYS A 165 -2.74 -15.17 12.65
C LYS A 165 -1.76 -13.99 12.75
N VAL A 166 -1.90 -13.00 11.87
CA VAL A 166 -1.12 -11.75 11.96
C VAL A 166 -1.40 -11.02 13.27
N ALA A 167 -2.67 -10.99 13.70
CA ALA A 167 -3.04 -10.36 14.96
C ALA A 167 -2.45 -11.10 16.17
N GLU A 168 -2.41 -12.43 16.15
CA GLU A 168 -1.75 -13.25 17.18
C GLU A 168 -0.25 -12.96 17.24
N LEU A 169 0.45 -13.00 16.10
CA LEU A 169 1.89 -12.74 16.00
C LEU A 169 2.29 -11.35 16.51
N LEU A 170 1.44 -10.35 16.31
CA LEU A 170 1.70 -8.97 16.70
C LEU A 170 1.00 -8.56 18.02
N ALA A 171 0.37 -9.50 18.72
CA ALA A 171 -0.39 -9.26 19.96
C ALA A 171 -1.44 -8.13 19.81
N LEU A 172 -2.14 -8.06 18.67
CA LEU A 172 -3.13 -7.03 18.43
C LEU A 172 -4.40 -7.27 19.25
N PRO A 173 -4.92 -6.27 19.97
CA PRO A 173 -6.16 -6.42 20.74
C PRO A 173 -7.40 -6.47 19.82
N PRO A 174 -8.58 -6.85 20.33
CA PRO A 174 -9.85 -6.67 19.62
C PRO A 174 -10.05 -5.20 19.18
N GLY A 175 -10.62 -5.01 17.99
CA GLY A 175 -10.79 -3.69 17.39
C GLY A 175 -9.52 -3.15 16.69
N VAL A 176 -8.48 -3.99 16.54
CA VAL A 176 -7.28 -3.69 15.75
C VAL A 176 -7.04 -4.80 14.74
N VAL A 177 -6.77 -4.42 13.50
CA VAL A 177 -6.48 -5.36 12.41
C VAL A 177 -5.42 -4.81 11.45
N ALA A 178 -4.59 -5.70 10.90
CA ALA A 178 -3.61 -5.34 9.87
C ALA A 178 -4.31 -5.04 8.54
N VAL A 179 -4.16 -3.82 8.04
CA VAL A 179 -4.65 -3.39 6.73
C VAL A 179 -3.71 -3.90 5.63
N PHE A 180 -2.42 -3.68 5.81
CA PHE A 180 -1.35 -4.19 4.94
C PHE A 180 0.00 -4.07 5.67
N GLY A 181 0.99 -4.81 5.17
CA GLY A 181 2.40 -4.61 5.52
C GLY A 181 3.10 -3.69 4.51
N MET A 182 4.30 -3.27 4.88
CA MET A 182 5.25 -2.58 4.01
C MET A 182 6.66 -3.07 4.35
N CYS A 183 7.37 -3.59 3.35
CA CYS A 183 8.80 -3.84 3.48
C CYS A 183 9.56 -2.53 3.25
N VAL A 184 10.60 -2.30 4.05
CA VAL A 184 11.49 -1.13 3.96
C VAL A 184 12.93 -1.58 4.10
N GLY A 185 13.84 -1.06 3.26
CA GLY A 185 15.27 -1.35 3.33
C GLY A 185 16.06 -0.64 2.26
N HIS A 186 17.37 -0.76 2.31
CA HIS A 186 18.26 -0.23 1.28
C HIS A 186 18.12 -1.08 0.01
N PRO A 187 17.79 -0.47 -1.16
CA PRO A 187 17.64 -1.22 -2.41
C PRO A 187 18.95 -1.92 -2.81
N ASP A 188 18.85 -3.18 -3.25
CA ASP A 188 19.99 -3.89 -3.84
C ASP A 188 20.26 -3.35 -5.26
N PRO A 189 21.41 -2.70 -5.51
CA PRO A 189 21.73 -2.17 -6.83
C PRO A 189 21.97 -3.26 -7.89
N ALA A 190 22.20 -4.50 -7.48
CA ALA A 190 22.35 -5.64 -8.40
C ALA A 190 20.99 -6.10 -8.96
N GLN A 191 19.89 -5.72 -8.31
CA GLN A 191 18.53 -6.08 -8.70
C GLN A 191 17.63 -4.82 -8.76
N PRO A 192 17.88 -3.89 -9.67
CA PRO A 192 17.20 -2.61 -9.72
C PRO A 192 15.71 -2.78 -10.03
N ALA A 193 14.87 -2.01 -9.34
CA ALA A 193 13.45 -1.93 -9.62
C ALA A 193 13.15 -0.84 -10.65
N ALA A 194 12.27 -1.13 -11.60
CA ALA A 194 11.82 -0.17 -12.60
C ALA A 194 10.56 0.59 -12.16
N VAL A 195 10.42 1.82 -12.66
CA VAL A 195 9.19 2.61 -12.53
C VAL A 195 8.08 1.95 -13.35
N LYS A 196 7.07 1.41 -12.68
CA LYS A 196 5.96 0.75 -13.37
C LYS A 196 5.02 1.79 -13.99
N PRO A 197 4.70 1.69 -15.28
CA PRO A 197 3.75 2.58 -15.93
C PRO A 197 2.38 2.60 -15.25
N ARG A 198 1.66 3.69 -15.44
CA ARG A 198 0.27 3.90 -15.00
C ARG A 198 -0.61 4.20 -16.22
N PRO A 199 -1.91 3.94 -16.13
CA PRO A 199 -2.83 4.34 -17.18
C PRO A 199 -2.80 5.87 -17.37
N PRO A 200 -3.13 6.38 -18.57
CA PRO A 200 -3.21 7.83 -18.78
C PRO A 200 -4.26 8.47 -17.89
N GLN A 201 -4.11 9.75 -17.61
CA GLN A 201 -4.98 10.48 -16.67
C GLN A 201 -6.46 10.39 -17.05
N SER A 202 -6.80 10.31 -18.32
CA SER A 202 -8.17 10.13 -18.81
C SER A 202 -8.89 8.87 -18.33
N VAL A 203 -8.15 7.88 -17.82
CA VAL A 203 -8.74 6.66 -17.24
C VAL A 203 -9.16 6.86 -15.78
N VAL A 204 -8.54 7.80 -15.06
CA VAL A 204 -8.77 8.00 -13.63
C VAL A 204 -9.36 9.37 -13.29
N LEU A 205 -9.19 10.37 -14.17
CA LEU A 205 -9.71 11.72 -13.96
C LEU A 205 -10.97 11.93 -14.81
N HIS A 206 -12.07 12.18 -14.13
CA HIS A 206 -13.35 12.53 -14.74
C HIS A 206 -13.71 13.97 -14.36
N HIS A 207 -14.23 14.73 -15.32
CA HIS A 207 -14.70 16.09 -15.08
C HIS A 207 -16.21 16.08 -14.83
N GLU A 208 -16.63 16.69 -13.73
CA GLU A 208 -18.02 16.83 -13.28
C GLU A 208 -18.72 15.49 -12.98
N LYS A 209 -18.65 14.50 -13.90
CA LYS A 209 -19.36 13.24 -13.77
C LYS A 209 -18.46 12.07 -14.19
N TYR A 210 -18.61 10.97 -13.48
CA TYR A 210 -17.96 9.71 -13.83
C TYR A 210 -18.53 9.15 -15.14
N SER A 211 -17.66 8.65 -16.03
CA SER A 211 -18.04 7.88 -17.21
C SER A 211 -17.07 6.72 -17.42
N LEU A 212 -17.61 5.52 -17.53
CA LEU A 212 -16.83 4.32 -17.86
C LEU A 212 -16.40 4.30 -19.32
N GLU A 213 -17.26 4.79 -20.23
CA GLU A 213 -17.05 4.73 -21.68
C GLU A 213 -15.81 5.50 -22.14
N VAL A 214 -15.52 6.65 -21.51
CA VAL A 214 -14.36 7.48 -21.87
C VAL A 214 -13.02 6.84 -21.53
N GLN A 215 -13.01 5.77 -20.73
CA GLN A 215 -11.77 5.09 -20.31
C GLN A 215 -11.23 4.14 -21.38
N ALA A 216 -12.08 3.61 -22.27
CA ALA A 216 -11.72 2.52 -23.17
C ALA A 216 -10.46 2.79 -24.04
N PRO A 217 -10.32 3.95 -24.71
CA PRO A 217 -9.11 4.22 -25.50
C PRO A 217 -7.84 4.29 -24.66
N GLY A 218 -7.94 4.85 -23.44
CA GLY A 218 -6.82 4.94 -22.50
C GLY A 218 -6.40 3.57 -21.96
N ILE A 219 -7.35 2.68 -21.71
CA ILE A 219 -7.09 1.30 -21.28
C ILE A 219 -6.39 0.51 -22.38
N GLU A 220 -6.82 0.66 -23.63
CA GLU A 220 -6.18 0.00 -24.78
C GLU A 220 -4.71 0.45 -24.95
N ALA A 221 -4.48 1.75 -24.90
CA ALA A 221 -3.13 2.30 -24.97
C ALA A 221 -2.25 1.86 -23.79
N TYR A 222 -2.84 1.75 -22.60
CA TYR A 222 -2.14 1.23 -21.41
C TYR A 222 -1.81 -0.26 -21.54
N ASN A 223 -2.69 -1.07 -22.15
CA ASN A 223 -2.41 -2.47 -22.45
C ASN A 223 -1.13 -2.62 -23.28
N ALA A 224 -0.96 -1.81 -24.31
CA ALA A 224 0.24 -1.82 -25.16
C ALA A 224 1.50 -1.38 -24.38
N THR A 225 1.38 -0.35 -23.54
CA THR A 225 2.47 0.13 -22.68
C THR A 225 2.90 -0.95 -21.68
N MET A 226 1.95 -1.62 -21.04
CA MET A 226 2.24 -2.67 -20.07
C MET A 226 2.79 -3.93 -20.70
N ALA A 227 2.39 -4.28 -21.93
CA ALA A 227 2.97 -5.42 -22.63
C ALA A 227 4.47 -5.23 -22.86
N ARG A 228 4.89 -4.05 -23.33
CA ARG A 228 6.32 -3.69 -23.46
C ARG A 228 7.04 -3.74 -22.11
N PHE A 229 6.45 -3.17 -21.06
CA PHE A 229 7.05 -3.18 -19.73
C PHE A 229 7.23 -4.60 -19.18
N TYR A 230 6.27 -5.51 -19.39
CA TYR A 230 6.39 -6.90 -18.97
C TYR A 230 7.53 -7.62 -19.69
N GLU A 231 7.70 -7.37 -20.99
CA GLU A 231 8.79 -7.91 -21.79
C GLU A 231 10.15 -7.37 -21.34
N GLU A 232 10.31 -6.06 -21.24
CA GLU A 232 11.53 -5.38 -20.79
C GLU A 232 11.97 -5.83 -19.38
N GLN A 233 11.02 -6.05 -18.48
CA GLN A 233 11.28 -6.49 -17.11
C GLN A 233 11.29 -8.04 -16.97
N GLN A 234 11.21 -8.78 -18.06
CA GLN A 234 11.18 -10.26 -18.08
C GLN A 234 10.16 -10.85 -17.10
N MET A 235 9.00 -10.19 -16.97
CA MET A 235 7.95 -10.59 -16.06
C MET A 235 7.17 -11.78 -16.63
N ASN A 236 6.92 -12.82 -15.80
CA ASN A 236 6.07 -13.95 -16.19
C ASN A 236 4.57 -13.54 -16.14
N VAL A 237 4.15 -12.67 -17.05
CA VAL A 237 2.76 -12.20 -17.20
C VAL A 237 2.28 -12.54 -18.60
N HIS A 238 1.23 -13.35 -18.69
CA HIS A 238 0.64 -13.74 -19.97
C HIS A 238 -0.61 -12.90 -20.26
N GLY A 239 -0.59 -12.23 -21.42
CA GLY A 239 -1.67 -11.37 -21.90
C GLY A 239 -1.48 -9.90 -21.49
N THR A 240 -2.50 -9.10 -21.81
CA THR A 240 -2.51 -7.65 -21.52
C THR A 240 -2.79 -7.39 -20.03
N TRP A 241 -2.56 -6.15 -19.60
CA TRP A 241 -2.96 -5.69 -18.26
C TRP A 241 -4.45 -5.95 -17.97
N ALA A 242 -5.34 -5.69 -18.94
CA ALA A 242 -6.78 -5.92 -18.80
C ALA A 242 -7.09 -7.41 -18.54
N VAL A 243 -6.47 -8.31 -19.32
CA VAL A 243 -6.64 -9.78 -19.14
C VAL A 243 -6.11 -10.23 -17.78
N HIS A 244 -4.93 -9.73 -17.38
CA HIS A 244 -4.36 -10.05 -16.07
C HIS A 244 -5.25 -9.55 -14.92
N SER A 245 -5.74 -8.31 -15.02
CA SER A 245 -6.61 -7.71 -14.01
C SER A 245 -7.95 -8.46 -13.92
N ALA A 246 -8.57 -8.80 -15.06
CA ALA A 246 -9.79 -9.59 -15.08
C ALA A 246 -9.61 -10.98 -14.44
N LYS A 247 -8.51 -11.68 -14.72
CA LYS A 247 -8.16 -12.94 -14.06
C LYS A 247 -8.02 -12.78 -12.55
N ARG A 248 -7.48 -11.65 -12.08
CA ARG A 248 -7.26 -11.39 -10.64
C ARG A 248 -8.54 -11.20 -9.84
N ILE A 249 -9.64 -10.87 -10.49
CA ILE A 249 -10.98 -10.67 -9.88
C ILE A 249 -12.00 -11.73 -10.30
N ALA A 250 -11.56 -12.84 -10.91
CA ALA A 250 -12.43 -13.85 -11.50
C ALA A 250 -13.29 -14.64 -10.49
N GLY A 251 -12.91 -14.66 -9.23
CA GLY A 251 -13.68 -15.35 -8.20
C GLY A 251 -12.96 -15.43 -6.85
N PRO A 252 -13.61 -15.97 -5.82
CA PRO A 252 -13.07 -16.02 -4.44
C PRO A 252 -11.71 -16.75 -4.37
N GLN A 253 -11.48 -17.77 -5.21
CA GLN A 253 -10.22 -18.50 -5.27
C GLN A 253 -9.00 -17.61 -5.61
N THR A 254 -9.24 -16.46 -6.24
CA THR A 254 -8.16 -15.49 -6.55
C THR A 254 -7.81 -14.56 -5.39
N LEU A 255 -8.58 -14.61 -4.30
CA LEU A 255 -8.42 -13.73 -3.15
C LEU A 255 -7.45 -14.26 -2.09
N SER A 256 -6.91 -15.49 -2.24
CA SER A 256 -5.91 -16.06 -1.32
C SER A 256 -6.38 -16.07 0.14
N GLY A 257 -7.63 -16.52 0.41
CA GLY A 257 -8.24 -16.56 1.75
C GLY A 257 -8.91 -15.26 2.19
N ARG A 258 -8.82 -14.17 1.42
CA ARG A 258 -9.44 -12.88 1.76
C ARG A 258 -10.93 -12.79 1.44
N ASP A 259 -11.51 -13.81 0.81
CA ASP A 259 -12.93 -13.99 0.62
C ASP A 259 -13.70 -14.11 1.95
N ARG A 260 -13.02 -14.60 3.02
CA ARG A 260 -13.55 -14.68 4.39
C ARG A 260 -13.22 -13.45 5.27
N LEU A 261 -12.82 -12.32 4.67
CA LEU A 261 -12.33 -11.17 5.44
C LEU A 261 -13.40 -10.59 6.39
N VAL A 262 -14.68 -10.62 6.02
CA VAL A 262 -15.76 -10.14 6.89
C VAL A 262 -15.86 -11.00 8.17
N GLU A 263 -15.79 -12.33 8.04
CA GLU A 263 -15.74 -13.25 9.18
C GLU A 263 -14.54 -12.95 10.09
N ALA A 264 -13.36 -12.80 9.50
CA ALA A 264 -12.13 -12.48 10.22
C ALA A 264 -12.23 -11.13 10.95
N LEU A 265 -12.84 -10.11 10.36
CA LEU A 265 -13.08 -8.82 11.00
C LEU A 265 -14.04 -8.94 12.19
N HIS A 266 -15.11 -9.73 12.05
CA HIS A 266 -16.00 -10.03 13.19
C HIS A 266 -15.23 -10.73 14.32
N ASN A 267 -14.39 -11.73 14.01
CA ASN A 267 -13.52 -12.41 14.99
C ASN A 267 -12.54 -11.44 15.66
N ARG A 268 -12.18 -10.36 14.97
CA ARG A 268 -11.31 -9.30 15.49
C ARG A 268 -12.08 -8.16 16.20
N GLY A 269 -13.40 -8.32 16.43
CA GLY A 269 -14.21 -7.38 17.19
C GLY A 269 -14.79 -6.19 16.41
N PHE A 270 -14.70 -6.22 15.07
CA PHE A 270 -15.38 -5.25 14.19
C PHE A 270 -16.79 -5.76 13.88
N LYS A 271 -17.84 -5.06 14.32
CA LYS A 271 -19.24 -5.51 14.09
C LYS A 271 -19.76 -5.20 12.69
N LEU A 272 -19.24 -4.17 12.03
CA LEU A 272 -19.56 -3.76 10.65
C LEU A 272 -21.07 -3.58 10.40
N LYS A 273 -21.77 -2.95 11.35
CA LYS A 273 -23.18 -2.61 11.19
C LYS A 273 -23.42 -1.67 10.01
#